data_ee1c8f09ca5f5d4d01311ab25eb0a718
#
_entry.id   ee1c8f09ca5f5d4d01311ab25eb0a718
#
_cell.length_a   1.000
_cell.length_b   1.000
_cell.length_c   1.000
_cell.angle_alpha   90.00
_cell.angle_beta   90.00
_cell.angle_gamma   90.00
#
_symmetry.space_group_name_H-M   'P 1'
#
loop_
_entity.id
_entity.type
_entity.pdbx_description
1 polymer ?
#
loop_
_entity_poly.entity_id
_entity_poly.type
_entity_poly.pdbx_seq_one_letter_code
_entity_poly.pdbx_strand_id
1 'polypeptide(L)'
;MLLVYTHKITPRLTYTFKHLCKRIIGIEVSFTSKIEDFIAHDSIKMSYAKQPLSKEIFVQSHSLLFEQGLSDIDITVNDWDETKGFFATGERSDLPYDIFAASFYLLSRYEEYLPHVKDDYGRFLATESLAFKEDFLQEPVVDVWAYKLKTILQERFPEFVFPKRQYKIEPIIDIPCAYKYRYKGLLRTIGGLFGDIFRLKFQQFYERLLVLLGFKKDPHDVFNWLINRQKSVPFKFTFFFLIGAYSTYDKN
;
A
#
# COMPACT_ATOMS: atom_id res chain seq x y z
N MET A 1 -11.68 -16.60 12.22
CA MET A 1 -11.97 -15.91 10.95
C MET A 1 -13.14 -14.98 11.19
N LEU A 2 -13.03 -13.71 10.81
CA LEU A 2 -14.12 -12.73 10.92
C LEU A 2 -15.11 -12.90 9.76
N LEU A 3 -16.38 -13.10 10.05
CA LEU A 3 -17.45 -13.07 9.04
C LEU A 3 -18.05 -11.66 8.98
N VAL A 4 -18.09 -11.06 7.77
CA VAL A 4 -18.67 -9.75 7.52
C VAL A 4 -19.93 -9.90 6.67
N TYR A 5 -21.06 -9.49 7.23
CA TYR A 5 -22.28 -9.33 6.45
C TYR A 5 -22.28 -8.00 5.70
N THR A 6 -22.62 -8.02 4.44
CA THR A 6 -22.84 -6.82 3.62
C THR A 6 -23.84 -7.10 2.51
N HIS A 7 -24.63 -6.11 2.10
CA HIS A 7 -25.64 -6.27 1.05
C HIS A 7 -25.03 -6.54 -0.34
N LYS A 8 -23.79 -6.13 -0.56
CA LYS A 8 -23.08 -6.34 -1.84
C LYS A 8 -21.57 -6.49 -1.59
N ILE A 9 -20.99 -7.56 -2.10
CA ILE A 9 -19.54 -7.80 -2.02
C ILE A 9 -18.90 -7.20 -3.26
N THR A 10 -18.01 -6.20 -3.06
CA THR A 10 -17.30 -5.51 -4.13
C THR A 10 -15.78 -5.72 -4.03
N PRO A 11 -15.03 -5.50 -5.11
CA PRO A 11 -13.56 -5.50 -5.06
C PRO A 11 -12.99 -4.49 -4.07
N ARG A 12 -13.54 -3.26 -4.00
CA ARG A 12 -13.13 -2.21 -3.06
C ARG A 12 -13.29 -2.67 -1.62
N LEU A 13 -14.46 -3.19 -1.29
CA LEU A 13 -14.78 -3.74 0.04
C LEU A 13 -13.82 -4.88 0.38
N THR A 14 -13.69 -5.85 -0.49
CA THR A 14 -12.81 -7.02 -0.28
C THR A 14 -11.36 -6.60 -0.07
N TYR A 15 -10.85 -5.67 -0.86
CA TYR A 15 -9.49 -5.13 -0.72
C TYR A 15 -9.29 -4.49 0.65
N THR A 16 -10.17 -3.59 1.04
CA THR A 16 -10.04 -2.81 2.27
C THR A 16 -10.15 -3.67 3.51
N PHE A 17 -11.18 -4.52 3.58
CA PHE A 17 -11.33 -5.43 4.71
C PHE A 17 -10.16 -6.41 4.84
N LYS A 18 -9.64 -6.95 3.74
CA LYS A 18 -8.43 -7.79 3.76
C LYS A 18 -7.21 -7.00 4.22
N HIS A 19 -7.11 -5.74 3.85
CA HIS A 19 -6.00 -4.91 4.31
C HIS A 19 -6.06 -4.69 5.83
N LEU A 20 -7.17 -4.21 6.36
CA LEU A 20 -7.31 -3.95 7.80
C LEU A 20 -7.28 -5.25 8.62
N CYS A 21 -8.10 -6.22 8.24
CA CYS A 21 -8.24 -7.45 9.04
C CYS A 21 -7.05 -8.39 8.89
N LYS A 22 -6.64 -8.72 7.64
CA LYS A 22 -5.59 -9.72 7.43
C LYS A 22 -4.19 -9.14 7.56
N ARG A 23 -3.89 -7.98 6.95
CA ARG A 23 -2.53 -7.41 6.98
C ARG A 23 -2.22 -6.72 8.30
N ILE A 24 -3.17 -5.93 8.87
CA ILE A 24 -2.91 -5.14 10.07
C ILE A 24 -3.28 -5.94 11.33
N ILE A 25 -4.51 -6.43 11.46
CA ILE A 25 -4.96 -7.14 12.67
C ILE A 25 -4.43 -8.58 12.70
N GLY A 26 -4.24 -9.22 11.55
CA GLY A 26 -3.73 -10.59 11.42
C GLY A 26 -4.82 -11.67 11.41
N ILE A 27 -6.10 -11.33 11.22
CA ILE A 27 -7.21 -12.28 11.18
C ILE A 27 -7.75 -12.45 9.76
N GLU A 28 -8.10 -13.67 9.37
CA GLU A 28 -8.76 -13.91 8.10
C GLU A 28 -10.19 -13.36 8.11
N VAL A 29 -10.63 -12.87 6.96
CA VAL A 29 -11.97 -12.29 6.76
C VAL A 29 -12.70 -13.00 5.62
N SER A 30 -13.98 -13.26 5.84
CA SER A 30 -14.92 -13.76 4.83
C SER A 30 -16.15 -12.86 4.77
N PHE A 31 -16.90 -12.98 3.68
CA PHE A 31 -18.05 -12.13 3.42
C PHE A 31 -19.27 -12.96 3.08
N THR A 32 -20.43 -12.49 3.53
CA THR A 32 -21.73 -13.02 3.11
C THR A 32 -22.71 -11.89 2.83
N SER A 33 -23.61 -12.10 1.88
CA SER A 33 -24.79 -11.26 1.66
C SER A 33 -26.09 -11.95 2.08
N LYS A 34 -25.99 -13.15 2.66
CA LYS A 34 -27.12 -13.91 3.16
C LYS A 34 -27.21 -13.77 4.68
N ILE A 35 -28.37 -13.35 5.14
CA ILE A 35 -28.63 -13.14 6.57
C ILE A 35 -28.59 -14.47 7.32
N GLU A 36 -29.07 -15.55 6.70
CA GLU A 36 -29.09 -16.88 7.27
C GLU A 36 -27.68 -17.38 7.61
N ASP A 37 -26.72 -17.23 6.68
CA ASP A 37 -25.31 -17.57 6.90
C ASP A 37 -24.70 -16.75 8.04
N PHE A 38 -25.05 -15.46 8.11
CA PHE A 38 -24.57 -14.58 9.16
C PHE A 38 -25.13 -14.95 10.54
N ILE A 39 -26.41 -15.28 10.63
CA ILE A 39 -27.04 -15.71 11.88
C ILE A 39 -26.45 -17.04 12.36
N ALA A 40 -26.28 -17.99 11.45
CA ALA A 40 -25.75 -19.34 11.75
C ALA A 40 -24.26 -19.35 12.14
N HIS A 41 -23.54 -18.23 11.97
CA HIS A 41 -22.13 -18.17 12.30
C HIS A 41 -21.92 -17.88 13.80
N ASP A 42 -21.29 -18.81 14.53
CA ASP A 42 -21.10 -18.73 15.98
C ASP A 42 -19.78 -18.06 16.43
N SER A 43 -18.87 -17.72 15.49
CA SER A 43 -17.60 -17.08 15.80
C SER A 43 -17.68 -15.56 15.61
N ILE A 44 -16.53 -14.88 15.57
CA ILE A 44 -16.50 -13.43 15.43
C ILE A 44 -17.18 -12.98 14.13
N LYS A 45 -18.08 -12.02 14.25
CA LYS A 45 -18.85 -11.48 13.13
C LYS A 45 -19.22 -10.02 13.32
N MET A 46 -19.40 -9.32 12.20
CA MET A 46 -19.87 -7.93 12.17
C MET A 46 -20.71 -7.67 10.93
N SER A 47 -21.55 -6.65 10.97
CA SER A 47 -22.25 -6.17 9.78
C SER A 47 -21.68 -4.83 9.30
N TYR A 48 -21.58 -4.71 7.98
CA TYR A 48 -21.19 -3.50 7.26
C TYR A 48 -22.28 -3.17 6.25
N ALA A 49 -23.21 -2.33 6.66
CA ALA A 49 -24.45 -2.04 5.93
C ALA A 49 -24.99 -0.66 6.26
N LYS A 50 -26.11 -0.26 5.66
CA LYS A 50 -26.80 1.02 5.99
C LYS A 50 -27.53 0.96 7.33
N GLN A 51 -27.94 -0.23 7.77
CA GLN A 51 -28.71 -0.48 8.98
C GLN A 51 -28.20 -1.75 9.64
N PRO A 52 -28.21 -1.84 11.00
CA PRO A 52 -27.87 -3.06 11.72
C PRO A 52 -28.94 -4.13 11.49
N LEU A 53 -28.54 -5.40 11.60
CA LEU A 53 -29.46 -6.55 11.54
C LEU A 53 -30.11 -6.83 12.89
N SER A 54 -29.33 -6.70 14.00
CA SER A 54 -29.79 -6.95 15.36
C SER A 54 -28.86 -6.26 16.37
N LYS A 55 -28.17 -7.04 17.21
CA LYS A 55 -27.24 -6.58 18.27
C LYS A 55 -25.77 -6.97 17.96
N GLU A 56 -25.46 -7.22 16.71
CA GLU A 56 -24.10 -7.51 16.27
C GLU A 56 -23.21 -6.26 16.34
N ILE A 57 -21.89 -6.42 16.20
CA ILE A 57 -21.02 -5.30 15.88
C ILE A 57 -21.43 -4.78 14.50
N PHE A 58 -21.79 -3.50 14.47
CA PHE A 58 -22.29 -2.84 13.28
C PHE A 58 -21.46 -1.62 12.92
N VAL A 59 -21.04 -1.50 11.68
CA VAL A 59 -20.45 -0.28 11.13
C VAL A 59 -21.32 0.20 9.96
N GLN A 60 -21.82 1.43 10.09
CA GLN A 60 -22.61 2.04 9.04
C GLN A 60 -21.73 2.35 7.83
N SER A 61 -22.10 1.76 6.70
CA SER A 61 -21.30 1.85 5.48
C SER A 61 -21.51 3.16 4.73
N HIS A 62 -20.42 3.81 4.34
CA HIS A 62 -20.41 4.84 3.31
C HIS A 62 -20.61 4.22 1.92
N SER A 63 -21.11 4.99 0.93
CA SER A 63 -21.38 4.48 -0.42
C SER A 63 -20.12 4.11 -1.20
N LEU A 64 -19.00 4.75 -0.92
CA LEU A 64 -17.74 4.66 -1.65
C LEU A 64 -17.29 3.24 -1.98
N LEU A 65 -17.45 2.28 -1.06
CA LEU A 65 -17.04 0.90 -1.28
C LEU A 65 -17.98 0.11 -2.22
N PHE A 66 -19.17 0.63 -2.50
CA PHE A 66 -20.18 0.00 -3.36
C PHE A 66 -20.27 0.62 -4.75
N GLU A 67 -19.65 1.77 -4.93
CA GLU A 67 -19.63 2.51 -6.18
C GLU A 67 -18.59 1.96 -7.17
N GLN A 68 -18.78 2.31 -8.43
CA GLN A 68 -17.81 2.10 -9.50
C GLN A 68 -17.37 3.45 -10.07
N GLY A 69 -16.13 3.53 -10.57
CA GLY A 69 -15.59 4.79 -11.10
C GLY A 69 -15.12 5.74 -10.00
N LEU A 70 -14.98 7.00 -10.37
CA LEU A 70 -14.50 8.09 -9.52
C LEU A 70 -15.56 9.18 -9.47
N SER A 71 -15.80 9.69 -8.29
CA SER A 71 -16.66 10.85 -8.05
C SER A 71 -15.96 11.79 -7.07
N ASP A 72 -16.23 13.06 -7.19
CA ASP A 72 -15.83 14.02 -6.17
C ASP A 72 -16.61 13.75 -4.88
N ILE A 73 -15.92 13.79 -3.76
CA ILE A 73 -16.46 13.45 -2.45
C ILE A 73 -16.13 14.60 -1.50
N ASP A 74 -17.16 15.22 -0.97
CA ASP A 74 -16.98 16.20 0.10
C ASP A 74 -16.62 15.49 1.41
N ILE A 75 -15.44 15.79 1.96
CA ILE A 75 -14.90 15.12 3.14
C ILE A 75 -14.69 16.14 4.25
N THR A 76 -15.37 15.92 5.36
CA THR A 76 -15.13 16.63 6.60
C THR A 76 -14.32 15.74 7.53
N VAL A 77 -13.11 16.20 7.90
CA VAL A 77 -12.23 15.51 8.84
C VAL A 77 -12.48 16.06 10.24
N ASN A 78 -12.56 15.18 11.23
CA ASN A 78 -12.74 15.53 12.62
C ASN A 78 -11.69 14.86 13.50
N ASP A 79 -11.45 15.43 14.66
CA ASP A 79 -10.63 14.79 15.71
C ASP A 79 -11.35 13.54 16.25
N TRP A 80 -10.59 12.49 16.47
CA TRP A 80 -11.04 11.24 17.07
C TRP A 80 -10.00 10.69 18.02
N ASP A 81 -10.13 11.06 19.29
CA ASP A 81 -9.12 10.79 20.33
C ASP A 81 -7.73 11.30 19.88
N GLU A 82 -6.77 10.39 19.78
CA GLU A 82 -5.39 10.68 19.37
C GLU A 82 -5.18 10.72 17.84
N THR A 83 -6.23 10.60 17.04
CA THR A 83 -6.14 10.54 15.55
C THR A 83 -7.24 11.36 14.88
N LYS A 84 -7.29 11.33 13.58
CA LYS A 84 -8.36 11.93 12.77
C LYS A 84 -9.31 10.85 12.24
N GLY A 85 -10.55 11.26 11.95
CA GLY A 85 -11.56 10.41 11.32
C GLY A 85 -12.41 11.20 10.32
N PHE A 86 -12.90 10.51 9.30
CA PHE A 86 -13.82 11.06 8.33
C PHE A 86 -14.81 9.99 7.82
N PHE A 87 -15.84 10.39 7.08
CA PHE A 87 -17.04 9.59 6.80
C PHE A 87 -17.77 9.22 8.09
N ALA A 88 -18.26 10.25 8.77
CA ALA A 88 -19.02 10.09 10.01
C ALA A 88 -20.19 9.13 9.83
N THR A 89 -20.38 8.29 10.84
CA THR A 89 -21.49 7.31 10.91
C THR A 89 -22.57 7.79 11.88
N GLY A 90 -23.71 7.11 11.89
CA GLY A 90 -24.79 7.43 12.85
C GLY A 90 -24.58 6.75 14.19
N GLU A 91 -25.36 7.19 15.20
CA GLU A 91 -25.30 6.76 16.60
C GLU A 91 -25.42 5.24 16.83
N ARG A 92 -26.00 4.51 15.89
CA ARG A 92 -26.14 3.04 15.97
C ARG A 92 -24.89 2.28 15.56
N SER A 93 -23.92 2.97 14.95
CA SER A 93 -22.65 2.36 14.55
C SER A 93 -21.70 2.22 15.74
N ASP A 94 -21.03 1.09 15.87
CA ASP A 94 -20.03 0.87 16.92
C ASP A 94 -18.73 1.68 16.71
N LEU A 95 -18.53 2.24 15.51
CA LEU A 95 -17.45 3.18 15.20
C LEU A 95 -18.05 4.52 14.77
N PRO A 96 -17.50 5.65 15.21
CA PRO A 96 -18.01 6.98 14.87
C PRO A 96 -17.72 7.38 13.41
N TYR A 97 -16.81 6.64 12.74
CA TYR A 97 -16.45 6.86 11.33
C TYR A 97 -16.40 5.53 10.59
N ASP A 98 -16.71 5.57 9.29
CA ASP A 98 -16.51 4.42 8.40
C ASP A 98 -15.02 4.29 8.04
N ILE A 99 -14.28 3.63 8.92
CA ILE A 99 -12.84 3.38 8.76
C ILE A 99 -12.51 2.60 7.49
N PHE A 100 -13.45 1.80 6.96
CA PHE A 100 -13.23 1.01 5.75
C PHE A 100 -13.28 1.89 4.51
N ALA A 101 -14.29 2.75 4.39
CA ALA A 101 -14.35 3.71 3.29
C ALA A 101 -13.20 4.72 3.37
N ALA A 102 -12.88 5.22 4.57
CA ALA A 102 -11.76 6.13 4.80
C ALA A 102 -10.41 5.48 4.45
N SER A 103 -10.19 4.24 4.88
CA SER A 103 -8.98 3.49 4.50
C SER A 103 -8.89 3.26 3.00
N PHE A 104 -9.99 2.93 2.33
CA PHE A 104 -9.98 2.79 0.88
C PHE A 104 -9.56 4.09 0.19
N TYR A 105 -10.12 5.21 0.62
CA TYR A 105 -9.80 6.53 0.06
C TYR A 105 -8.28 6.81 0.12
N LEU A 106 -7.68 6.62 1.29
CA LEU A 106 -6.24 6.84 1.49
C LEU A 106 -5.37 5.79 0.77
N LEU A 107 -5.66 4.51 0.95
CA LEU A 107 -4.84 3.41 0.41
C LEU A 107 -4.87 3.32 -1.12
N SER A 108 -5.99 3.65 -1.73
CA SER A 108 -6.13 3.68 -3.19
C SER A 108 -5.57 4.95 -3.81
N ARG A 109 -5.15 5.93 -2.98
CA ARG A 109 -4.74 7.26 -3.42
C ARG A 109 -5.84 7.93 -4.27
N TYR A 110 -7.08 7.80 -3.80
CA TYR A 110 -8.28 8.17 -4.54
C TYR A 110 -8.23 9.61 -5.08
N GLU A 111 -7.76 10.54 -4.25
CA GLU A 111 -7.63 11.96 -4.58
C GLU A 111 -6.69 12.25 -5.77
N GLU A 112 -5.72 11.38 -6.04
CA GLU A 112 -4.79 11.57 -7.17
C GLU A 112 -5.43 11.34 -8.54
N TYR A 113 -6.58 10.67 -8.56
CA TYR A 113 -7.37 10.46 -9.77
C TYR A 113 -8.41 11.56 -10.02
N LEU A 114 -8.62 12.45 -9.02
CA LEU A 114 -9.47 13.62 -9.14
C LEU A 114 -8.68 14.80 -9.75
N PRO A 115 -9.35 15.86 -10.25
CA PRO A 115 -8.67 17.07 -10.69
C PRO A 115 -7.82 17.67 -9.57
N HIS A 116 -6.53 17.88 -9.83
CA HIS A 116 -5.58 18.44 -8.86
C HIS A 116 -4.46 19.24 -9.54
N VAL A 117 -3.77 20.07 -8.78
CA VAL A 117 -2.55 20.75 -9.22
C VAL A 117 -1.40 19.77 -9.27
N LYS A 118 -0.64 19.80 -10.37
CA LYS A 118 0.52 18.92 -10.59
C LYS A 118 1.83 19.71 -10.48
N ASP A 119 2.89 19.02 -10.08
CA ASP A 119 4.23 19.58 -10.12
C ASP A 119 4.77 19.64 -11.57
N ASP A 120 6.01 20.18 -11.73
CA ASP A 120 6.69 20.31 -13.03
C ASP A 120 6.92 18.94 -13.73
N TYR A 121 6.81 17.84 -13.01
CA TYR A 121 6.93 16.47 -13.50
C TYR A 121 5.57 15.79 -13.75
N GLY A 122 4.48 16.51 -13.55
CA GLY A 122 3.12 15.98 -13.71
C GLY A 122 2.65 15.08 -12.57
N ARG A 123 3.29 15.15 -11.38
CA ARG A 123 2.98 14.33 -10.21
C ARG A 123 2.03 15.06 -9.26
N PHE A 124 1.28 14.31 -8.48
CA PHE A 124 0.47 14.81 -7.38
C PHE A 124 1.38 15.38 -6.26
N LEU A 125 1.09 16.59 -5.81
CA LEU A 125 1.81 17.23 -4.72
C LEU A 125 1.29 16.74 -3.37
N ALA A 126 2.20 16.43 -2.43
CA ALA A 126 1.81 16.04 -1.08
C ALA A 126 0.93 17.11 -0.39
N THR A 127 1.19 18.39 -0.69
CA THR A 127 0.43 19.55 -0.17
C THR A 127 -1.03 19.61 -0.66
N GLU A 128 -1.34 18.90 -1.75
CA GLU A 128 -2.72 18.78 -2.26
C GLU A 128 -3.52 17.70 -1.54
N SER A 129 -2.84 16.79 -0.83
CA SER A 129 -3.51 15.68 -0.15
C SER A 129 -4.37 16.15 1.02
N LEU A 130 -5.50 15.45 1.22
CA LEU A 130 -6.34 15.59 2.41
C LEU A 130 -5.52 15.47 3.70
N ALA A 131 -4.62 14.49 3.74
CA ALA A 131 -3.80 14.21 4.90
C ALA A 131 -2.84 15.36 5.26
N PHE A 132 -2.33 16.09 4.27
CA PHE A 132 -1.52 17.29 4.51
C PHE A 132 -2.38 18.47 4.98
N LYS A 133 -3.51 18.71 4.29
CA LYS A 133 -4.42 19.84 4.59
C LYS A 133 -5.02 19.75 5.99
N GLU A 134 -5.24 18.52 6.48
CA GLU A 134 -5.85 18.22 7.78
C GLU A 134 -4.82 17.75 8.84
N ASP A 135 -3.52 17.95 8.56
CA ASP A 135 -2.40 17.75 9.49
C ASP A 135 -2.25 16.34 10.07
N PHE A 136 -2.54 15.32 9.26
CA PHE A 136 -2.32 13.92 9.67
C PHE A 136 -1.44 13.10 8.70
N LEU A 137 -0.73 13.78 7.78
CA LEU A 137 0.08 13.11 6.75
C LEU A 137 1.15 12.17 7.35
N GLN A 138 1.67 12.48 8.53
CA GLN A 138 2.72 11.68 9.17
C GLN A 138 2.16 10.63 10.15
N GLU A 139 0.85 10.55 10.30
CA GLU A 139 0.21 9.60 11.19
C GLU A 139 -0.18 8.31 10.46
N PRO A 140 0.01 7.14 11.08
CA PRO A 140 -0.44 5.87 10.51
C PRO A 140 -1.93 5.63 10.78
N VAL A 141 -2.81 6.56 10.36
CA VAL A 141 -4.23 6.58 10.73
C VAL A 141 -4.96 5.28 10.40
N VAL A 142 -4.63 4.64 9.27
CA VAL A 142 -5.25 3.37 8.86
C VAL A 142 -4.92 2.24 9.84
N ASP A 143 -3.68 2.17 10.33
CA ASP A 143 -3.29 1.21 11.36
C ASP A 143 -3.98 1.52 12.69
N VAL A 144 -4.03 2.80 13.10
CA VAL A 144 -4.74 3.23 14.32
C VAL A 144 -6.21 2.81 14.26
N TRP A 145 -6.90 3.09 13.14
CA TRP A 145 -8.30 2.68 12.97
C TRP A 145 -8.49 1.17 13.02
N ALA A 146 -7.59 0.41 12.42
CA ALA A 146 -7.64 -1.05 12.48
C ALA A 146 -7.50 -1.57 13.93
N TYR A 147 -6.64 -0.94 14.74
CA TYR A 147 -6.51 -1.30 16.14
C TYR A 147 -7.71 -0.87 16.99
N LYS A 148 -8.36 0.27 16.71
CA LYS A 148 -9.64 0.65 17.33
C LYS A 148 -10.72 -0.40 17.03
N LEU A 149 -10.84 -0.85 15.79
CA LEU A 149 -11.74 -1.97 15.43
C LEU A 149 -11.37 -3.25 16.19
N LYS A 150 -10.08 -3.58 16.28
CA LYS A 150 -9.63 -4.76 17.03
C LYS A 150 -10.07 -4.69 18.49
N THR A 151 -9.97 -3.54 19.14
CA THR A 151 -10.42 -3.35 20.54
C THR A 151 -11.90 -3.68 20.69
N ILE A 152 -12.76 -3.14 19.82
CA ILE A 152 -14.20 -3.43 19.83
C ILE A 152 -14.47 -4.93 19.62
N LEU A 153 -13.75 -5.56 18.69
CA LEU A 153 -13.86 -7.01 18.44
C LEU A 153 -13.42 -7.83 19.67
N GLN A 154 -12.37 -7.40 20.39
CA GLN A 154 -11.89 -8.07 21.59
C GLN A 154 -12.87 -7.94 22.77
N GLU A 155 -13.46 -6.78 22.94
CA GLU A 155 -14.47 -6.54 23.99
C GLU A 155 -15.73 -7.38 23.75
N ARG A 156 -16.16 -7.49 22.50
CA ARG A 156 -17.37 -8.23 22.12
C ARG A 156 -17.18 -9.74 22.07
N PHE A 157 -15.97 -10.20 21.74
CA PHE A 157 -15.62 -11.60 21.59
C PHE A 157 -14.36 -11.95 22.42
N PRO A 158 -14.42 -11.92 23.76
CA PRO A 158 -13.27 -12.10 24.63
C PRO A 158 -12.60 -13.47 24.49
N GLU A 159 -13.36 -14.49 24.10
CA GLU A 159 -12.84 -15.86 23.89
C GLU A 159 -12.05 -16.00 22.57
N PHE A 160 -12.14 -15.02 21.66
CA PHE A 160 -11.42 -15.09 20.41
C PHE A 160 -9.96 -14.68 20.56
N VAL A 161 -9.05 -15.62 20.27
CA VAL A 161 -7.61 -15.37 20.38
C VAL A 161 -7.09 -14.66 19.12
N PHE A 162 -6.72 -13.40 19.25
CA PHE A 162 -6.08 -12.65 18.19
C PHE A 162 -4.60 -13.03 18.06
N PRO A 163 -4.07 -13.16 16.82
CA PRO A 163 -2.66 -13.46 16.62
C PRO A 163 -1.78 -12.31 17.15
N LYS A 164 -0.66 -12.69 17.79
CA LYS A 164 0.35 -11.70 18.21
C LYS A 164 1.23 -11.35 17.02
N ARG A 165 1.43 -10.07 16.76
CA ARG A 165 2.41 -9.61 15.78
C ARG A 165 3.82 -9.94 16.26
N GLN A 166 4.62 -10.45 15.36
CA GLN A 166 6.05 -10.68 15.58
C GLN A 166 6.84 -9.66 14.77
N TYR A 167 7.89 -9.11 15.39
CA TYR A 167 8.83 -8.26 14.68
C TYR A 167 9.53 -9.06 13.59
N LYS A 168 9.56 -8.51 12.37
CA LYS A 168 10.21 -9.13 11.20
C LYS A 168 10.98 -8.07 10.44
N ILE A 169 12.21 -8.38 10.09
CA ILE A 169 13.03 -7.57 9.21
C ILE A 169 12.89 -8.12 7.79
N GLU A 170 12.47 -7.29 6.86
CA GLU A 170 12.43 -7.58 5.42
C GLU A 170 13.27 -6.54 4.67
N PRO A 171 14.57 -6.80 4.45
CA PRO A 171 15.41 -5.88 3.70
C PRO A 171 14.97 -5.81 2.25
N ILE A 172 14.80 -4.60 1.75
CA ILE A 172 14.46 -4.30 0.36
C ILE A 172 15.69 -3.68 -0.29
N ILE A 173 16.07 -4.24 -1.45
CA ILE A 173 17.18 -3.73 -2.26
C ILE A 173 16.58 -3.22 -3.57
N ASP A 174 16.61 -1.92 -3.74
CA ASP A 174 16.18 -1.27 -4.99
C ASP A 174 17.33 -1.27 -6.00
N ILE A 175 17.04 -1.76 -7.21
CA ILE A 175 17.99 -1.88 -8.31
C ILE A 175 17.44 -1.11 -9.52
N PRO A 176 17.64 0.21 -9.54
CA PRO A 176 17.17 1.05 -10.66
C PRO A 176 17.96 0.76 -11.94
N CYS A 177 19.18 0.26 -11.82
CA CYS A 177 20.04 -0.08 -12.95
C CYS A 177 20.91 -1.30 -12.64
N ALA A 178 20.57 -2.44 -13.24
CA ALA A 178 21.24 -3.72 -12.98
C ALA A 178 22.73 -3.75 -13.40
N TYR A 179 23.08 -3.03 -14.49
CA TYR A 179 24.45 -2.95 -15.01
C TYR A 179 24.78 -1.52 -15.42
N LYS A 180 26.00 -1.07 -15.08
CA LYS A 180 26.48 0.28 -15.44
C LYS A 180 26.79 0.40 -16.92
N TYR A 181 27.45 -0.60 -17.51
CA TYR A 181 27.94 -0.58 -18.89
C TYR A 181 27.40 -1.71 -19.76
N ARG A 182 27.18 -2.90 -19.20
CA ARG A 182 26.69 -4.07 -19.94
C ARG A 182 25.21 -3.97 -20.26
N TYR A 183 24.81 -4.67 -21.33
CA TYR A 183 23.41 -4.85 -21.74
C TYR A 183 22.63 -3.55 -22.06
N LYS A 184 23.34 -2.46 -22.39
CA LYS A 184 22.72 -1.16 -22.72
C LYS A 184 22.30 -1.01 -24.20
N GLY A 185 22.54 -2.03 -25.01
CA GLY A 185 22.35 -1.96 -26.47
C GLY A 185 23.50 -1.24 -27.19
N LEU A 186 23.65 -1.51 -28.50
CA LEU A 186 24.78 -1.00 -29.29
C LEU A 186 24.82 0.52 -29.36
N LEU A 187 23.69 1.18 -29.65
CA LEU A 187 23.64 2.64 -29.80
C LEU A 187 24.01 3.38 -28.50
N ARG A 188 23.51 2.92 -27.35
CA ARG A 188 23.86 3.51 -26.05
C ARG A 188 25.31 3.24 -25.66
N THR A 189 25.83 2.08 -26.02
CA THR A 189 27.23 1.71 -25.75
C THR A 189 28.18 2.59 -26.53
N ILE A 190 27.96 2.74 -27.85
CA ILE A 190 28.77 3.60 -28.73
C ILE A 190 28.63 5.08 -28.33
N GLY A 191 27.40 5.55 -28.14
CA GLY A 191 27.15 6.91 -27.68
C GLY A 191 27.78 7.22 -26.33
N GLY A 192 27.82 6.22 -25.43
CA GLY A 192 28.49 6.33 -24.14
C GLY A 192 30.01 6.45 -24.26
N LEU A 193 30.65 5.66 -25.14
CA LEU A 193 32.10 5.75 -25.43
C LEU A 193 32.48 7.13 -25.97
N PHE A 194 31.76 7.64 -26.97
CA PHE A 194 31.98 8.98 -27.50
C PHE A 194 31.71 10.06 -26.44
N GLY A 195 30.63 9.94 -25.68
CA GLY A 195 30.30 10.88 -24.62
C GLY A 195 31.36 10.97 -23.51
N ASP A 196 31.98 9.84 -23.17
CA ASP A 196 33.08 9.82 -22.19
C ASP A 196 34.33 10.53 -22.73
N ILE A 197 34.63 10.40 -24.01
CA ILE A 197 35.74 11.10 -24.68
C ILE A 197 35.47 12.60 -24.75
N PHE A 198 34.30 13.01 -25.27
CA PHE A 198 33.94 14.45 -25.40
C PHE A 198 33.89 15.17 -24.06
N ARG A 199 33.55 14.46 -22.98
CA ARG A 199 33.52 15.01 -21.61
C ARG A 199 34.87 14.86 -20.89
N LEU A 200 35.92 14.44 -21.57
CA LEU A 200 37.28 14.22 -21.03
C LEU A 200 37.29 13.25 -19.82
N LYS A 201 36.36 12.30 -19.80
CA LYS A 201 36.22 11.29 -18.72
C LYS A 201 36.99 10.01 -19.07
N PHE A 202 38.29 10.13 -19.30
CA PHE A 202 39.15 9.03 -19.76
C PHE A 202 39.13 7.78 -18.84
N GLN A 203 39.01 8.00 -17.53
CA GLN A 203 38.90 6.89 -16.57
C GLN A 203 37.61 6.08 -16.81
N GLN A 204 36.48 6.75 -17.03
CA GLN A 204 35.19 6.07 -17.31
C GLN A 204 35.21 5.38 -18.67
N PHE A 205 35.82 5.99 -19.68
CA PHE A 205 36.01 5.40 -20.99
C PHE A 205 36.80 4.08 -20.90
N TYR A 206 37.96 4.11 -20.21
CA TYR A 206 38.80 2.94 -20.02
C TYR A 206 38.09 1.83 -19.20
N GLU A 207 37.43 2.20 -18.12
CA GLU A 207 36.64 1.27 -17.32
C GLU A 207 35.52 0.62 -18.17
N ARG A 208 34.76 1.39 -18.94
CA ARG A 208 33.73 0.89 -19.84
C ARG A 208 34.31 -0.10 -20.84
N LEU A 209 35.45 0.24 -21.46
CA LEU A 209 36.09 -0.62 -22.45
C LEU A 209 36.51 -1.96 -21.83
N LEU A 210 37.14 -1.95 -20.65
CA LEU A 210 37.53 -3.18 -19.95
C LEU A 210 36.33 -4.06 -19.57
N VAL A 211 35.23 -3.45 -19.17
CA VAL A 211 34.00 -4.18 -18.81
C VAL A 211 33.35 -4.78 -20.04
N LEU A 212 33.29 -4.05 -21.16
CA LEU A 212 32.70 -4.54 -22.42
C LEU A 212 33.53 -5.67 -23.05
N LEU A 213 34.86 -5.60 -22.96
CA LEU A 213 35.78 -6.64 -23.42
C LEU A 213 35.84 -7.84 -22.46
N GLY A 214 35.23 -7.75 -21.29
CA GLY A 214 35.19 -8.85 -20.31
C GLY A 214 36.42 -8.92 -19.39
N PHE A 215 37.37 -8.00 -19.48
CA PHE A 215 38.56 -7.95 -18.61
C PHE A 215 38.25 -7.43 -17.19
N LYS A 216 37.13 -6.72 -17.02
CA LYS A 216 36.69 -6.20 -15.71
C LYS A 216 35.21 -6.52 -15.49
N LYS A 217 34.86 -6.81 -14.24
CA LYS A 217 33.45 -6.98 -13.84
C LYS A 217 32.74 -5.64 -13.85
N ASP A 218 31.46 -5.62 -14.28
CA ASP A 218 30.65 -4.40 -14.25
C ASP A 218 30.50 -3.93 -12.78
N PRO A 219 30.72 -2.64 -12.49
CA PRO A 219 30.66 -2.11 -11.12
C PRO A 219 29.33 -2.34 -10.40
N HIS A 220 28.19 -2.41 -11.14
CA HIS A 220 26.88 -2.66 -10.57
C HIS A 220 26.57 -4.17 -10.43
N ASP A 221 27.37 -5.06 -11.02
CA ASP A 221 27.18 -6.50 -10.92
C ASP A 221 27.67 -7.04 -9.56
N VAL A 222 26.88 -6.81 -8.53
CA VAL A 222 27.10 -7.29 -7.17
C VAL A 222 26.18 -8.45 -6.78
N PHE A 223 25.45 -9.02 -7.75
CA PHE A 223 24.41 -10.01 -7.49
C PHE A 223 24.92 -11.27 -6.82
N ASN A 224 26.06 -11.81 -7.25
CA ASN A 224 26.64 -12.98 -6.61
C ASN A 224 27.02 -12.72 -5.15
N TRP A 225 27.53 -11.53 -4.83
CA TRP A 225 27.81 -11.12 -3.46
C TRP A 225 26.52 -11.03 -2.63
N LEU A 226 25.46 -10.42 -3.16
CA LEU A 226 24.16 -10.34 -2.51
C LEU A 226 23.55 -11.71 -2.26
N ILE A 227 23.59 -12.62 -3.26
CA ILE A 227 23.11 -14.00 -3.12
C ILE A 227 23.88 -14.75 -2.04
N ASN A 228 25.21 -14.60 -2.00
CA ASN A 228 26.02 -15.23 -0.97
C ASN A 228 25.74 -14.63 0.42
N ARG A 229 25.53 -13.30 0.49
CA ARG A 229 25.16 -12.65 1.74
C ARG A 229 23.79 -13.11 2.24
N GLN A 230 22.84 -13.34 1.33
CA GLN A 230 21.53 -13.90 1.66
C GLN A 230 21.64 -15.24 2.41
N LYS A 231 22.59 -16.09 2.03
CA LYS A 231 22.80 -17.40 2.67
C LYS A 231 23.32 -17.30 4.12
N SER A 232 23.94 -16.17 4.48
CA SER A 232 24.54 -15.95 5.79
C SER A 232 23.64 -15.22 6.80
N VAL A 233 22.40 -14.87 6.42
CA VAL A 233 21.47 -14.14 7.28
C VAL A 233 20.12 -14.86 7.35
N PRO A 234 19.38 -14.76 8.48
CA PRO A 234 18.13 -15.50 8.69
C PRO A 234 16.90 -14.88 7.99
N PHE A 235 17.03 -13.72 7.39
CA PHE A 235 15.94 -13.00 6.72
C PHE A 235 16.15 -13.00 5.20
N LYS A 236 15.06 -12.89 4.44
CA LYS A 236 15.07 -12.89 2.98
C LYS A 236 15.22 -11.47 2.44
N PHE A 237 16.08 -11.28 1.43
CA PHE A 237 16.14 -10.05 0.65
C PHE A 237 15.03 -10.02 -0.41
N THR A 238 14.34 -8.90 -0.52
CA THR A 238 13.42 -8.61 -1.62
C THR A 238 14.09 -7.64 -2.58
N PHE A 239 14.13 -7.97 -3.87
CA PHE A 239 14.74 -7.15 -4.89
C PHE A 239 13.67 -6.48 -5.73
N PHE A 240 13.74 -5.15 -5.84
CA PHE A 240 12.95 -4.39 -6.78
C PHE A 240 13.80 -3.99 -7.98
N PHE A 241 13.34 -4.37 -9.17
CA PHE A 241 13.95 -3.96 -10.43
C PHE A 241 13.03 -2.96 -11.11
N LEU A 242 13.58 -1.82 -11.53
CA LEU A 242 12.85 -0.88 -12.36
C LEU A 242 12.70 -1.48 -13.77
N ILE A 243 11.48 -1.95 -14.08
CA ILE A 243 11.11 -2.48 -15.39
C ILE A 243 9.99 -1.58 -15.91
N GLY A 244 10.35 -0.57 -16.68
CA GLY A 244 9.41 0.38 -17.26
C GLY A 244 9.62 0.60 -18.75
N ALA A 245 8.60 1.10 -19.43
CA ALA A 245 8.76 1.66 -20.76
C ALA A 245 9.61 2.93 -20.67
N TYR A 246 10.41 3.19 -21.71
CA TYR A 246 11.18 4.42 -21.80
C TYR A 246 10.26 5.64 -21.71
N SER A 247 10.54 6.52 -20.77
CA SER A 247 9.85 7.79 -20.61
C SER A 247 10.85 8.93 -20.52
N THR A 248 10.36 10.17 -20.52
CA THR A 248 11.21 11.36 -20.41
C THR A 248 12.06 11.36 -19.14
N TYR A 249 11.55 10.76 -18.06
CA TYR A 249 12.18 10.74 -16.74
C TYR A 249 12.79 9.37 -16.39
N ASP A 250 12.29 8.28 -16.97
CA ASP A 250 12.76 6.91 -16.75
C ASP A 250 13.56 6.44 -17.98
N LYS A 251 14.86 6.69 -17.95
CA LYS A 251 15.80 6.29 -19.00
C LYS A 251 16.55 5.02 -18.58
N ASN A 252 15.88 3.89 -18.69
CA ASN A 252 16.51 2.57 -18.48
C ASN A 252 17.29 2.09 -19.70
#